data_46c13f780a975e39bc6c7a7c48bedb5a
#
_entry.id   46c13f780a975e39bc6c7a7c48bedb5a
#
_cell.length_a   1.000
_cell.length_b   1.000
_cell.length_c   1.000
_cell.angle_alpha   90.00
_cell.angle_beta   90.00
_cell.angle_gamma   90.00
#
_symmetry.space_group_name_H-M   'P 1'
#
loop_
_entity.id
_entity.type
_entity.pdbx_description
1 polymer ?
#
loop_
_entity_poly.entity_id
_entity_poly.type
_entity_poly.pdbx_seq_one_letter_code
_entity_poly.pdbx_strand_id
1 'polypeptide(L)'
;SKKFELVEKYKINWNKNLFGKNLTTFYGTNLPPKSEKEKHVGNGEFLLVTFYDYEPKYDYVKTSRGLERVNVNIFSCKEKFRALTGGGHKIHSTNSPIETNHDLTLLLGINYNDYEKSLKKKLNNNKKNENIIRNTPNNIIGVNGWESLEQLFYVMNSSLNYVVLRNFEYLPDNKFSKEHGDIDFLVKDLDQAVYITNAQRLYKKRYTINVAGKNIFIDFEYVGDGSYDSKWQNSILKKKIFLKNSFY
;
A
#
# COMPACT_ATOMS: atom_id res chain seq x y z
N SER A 1 29.03 0.73 -15.99
CA SER A 1 27.73 0.02 -15.92
C SER A 1 26.69 0.99 -15.41
N LYS A 2 25.50 1.03 -16.02
CA LYS A 2 24.37 1.81 -15.51
C LYS A 2 23.85 1.11 -14.26
N LYS A 3 24.06 1.70 -13.09
CA LYS A 3 23.55 1.18 -11.83
C LYS A 3 22.03 1.26 -11.76
N PHE A 4 21.44 2.33 -12.30
CA PHE A 4 20.01 2.55 -12.37
C PHE A 4 19.55 2.73 -13.81
N GLU A 5 18.40 2.19 -14.13
CA GLU A 5 17.72 2.39 -15.40
C GLU A 5 16.31 2.92 -15.17
N LEU A 6 16.02 4.07 -15.76
CA LEU A 6 14.70 4.67 -15.74
C LEU A 6 13.72 3.80 -16.56
N VAL A 7 12.57 3.47 -15.98
CA VAL A 7 11.57 2.63 -16.61
C VAL A 7 10.39 3.46 -17.12
N GLU A 8 9.66 4.11 -16.23
CA GLU A 8 8.49 4.93 -16.59
C GLU A 8 8.38 6.14 -15.67
N LYS A 9 7.67 7.17 -16.15
CA LYS A 9 7.35 8.39 -15.42
C LYS A 9 5.85 8.60 -15.43
N TYR A 10 5.28 8.93 -14.28
CA TYR A 10 3.85 9.20 -14.13
C TYR A 10 3.65 10.54 -13.42
N LYS A 11 2.76 11.34 -13.99
CA LYS A 11 2.26 12.55 -13.39
C LYS A 11 0.99 12.21 -12.63
N ILE A 12 1.03 12.32 -11.32
CA ILE A 12 -0.09 12.01 -10.43
C ILE A 12 -0.66 13.32 -9.90
N ASN A 13 -1.97 13.48 -9.99
CA ASN A 13 -2.65 14.66 -9.50
C ASN A 13 -3.79 14.25 -8.56
N TRP A 14 -3.53 14.19 -7.28
CA TRP A 14 -4.55 13.90 -6.30
C TRP A 14 -5.55 15.04 -6.13
N ASN A 15 -6.82 14.68 -5.96
CA ASN A 15 -7.85 15.67 -5.63
C ASN A 15 -7.46 16.40 -4.34
N LYS A 16 -7.42 17.72 -4.40
CA LYS A 16 -7.00 18.58 -3.27
C LYS A 16 -7.81 18.35 -2.01
N ASN A 17 -9.13 18.11 -2.15
CA ASN A 17 -10.02 17.86 -1.01
C ASN A 17 -9.79 16.49 -0.35
N LEU A 18 -9.17 15.56 -1.07
CA LEU A 18 -8.85 14.22 -0.59
C LEU A 18 -7.35 14.03 -0.30
N PHE A 19 -6.56 15.09 -0.45
CA PHE A 19 -5.10 14.98 -0.37
C PHE A 19 -4.61 14.40 0.96
N GLY A 20 -5.11 14.90 2.09
CA GLY A 20 -4.79 14.38 3.42
C GLY A 20 -5.24 12.93 3.60
N LYS A 21 -6.40 12.56 3.05
CA LYS A 21 -6.90 11.18 3.07
C LYS A 21 -6.02 10.25 2.22
N ASN A 22 -5.63 10.69 1.03
CA ASN A 22 -4.69 9.95 0.18
C ASN A 22 -3.35 9.74 0.91
N LEU A 23 -2.80 10.76 1.57
CA LEU A 23 -1.57 10.63 2.36
C LEU A 23 -1.71 9.64 3.51
N THR A 24 -2.79 9.73 4.27
CA THR A 24 -3.09 8.81 5.38
C THR A 24 -3.16 7.37 4.88
N THR A 25 -3.88 7.10 3.79
CA THR A 25 -3.97 5.78 3.18
C THR A 25 -2.60 5.31 2.66
N PHE A 26 -1.86 6.18 1.97
CA PHE A 26 -0.54 5.85 1.41
C PHE A 26 0.48 5.44 2.48
N TYR A 27 0.50 6.15 3.60
CA TYR A 27 1.43 5.86 4.69
C TYR A 27 0.89 4.84 5.70
N GLY A 28 -0.38 4.43 5.59
CA GLY A 28 -1.03 3.51 6.53
C GLY A 28 -0.99 4.01 7.98
N THR A 29 -1.08 5.32 8.18
CA THR A 29 -1.00 5.94 9.51
C THR A 29 -1.82 7.22 9.58
N ASN A 30 -2.29 7.57 10.77
CA ASN A 30 -3.00 8.83 10.96
C ASN A 30 -2.08 10.02 10.71
N LEU A 31 -2.41 10.78 9.68
CA LEU A 31 -1.77 12.07 9.41
C LEU A 31 -2.81 13.17 9.64
N PRO A 32 -2.72 13.92 10.76
CA PRO A 32 -3.63 15.01 11.03
C PRO A 32 -3.62 16.04 9.89
N PRO A 33 -4.76 16.69 9.61
CA PRO A 33 -4.80 17.79 8.66
C PRO A 33 -3.73 18.83 8.98
N LYS A 34 -3.06 19.35 7.97
CA LYS A 34 -1.94 20.31 8.09
C LYS A 34 -0.73 19.75 8.85
N SER A 35 -0.55 18.44 8.89
CA SER A 35 0.67 17.82 9.43
C SER A 35 1.92 18.38 8.72
N GLU A 36 3.08 18.33 9.40
CA GLU A 36 4.35 18.75 8.77
C GLU A 36 4.63 17.99 7.47
N LYS A 37 4.23 16.72 7.39
CA LYS A 37 4.35 15.94 6.15
C LYS A 37 3.49 16.53 5.03
N GLU A 38 2.22 16.85 5.31
CA GLU A 38 1.32 17.47 4.33
C GLU A 38 1.83 18.85 3.88
N LYS A 39 2.31 19.67 4.81
CA LYS A 39 2.91 20.98 4.49
C LYS A 39 4.14 20.86 3.60
N HIS A 40 5.02 19.87 3.84
CA HIS A 40 6.23 19.66 3.05
C HIS A 40 5.98 19.10 1.67
N VAL A 41 5.05 18.14 1.52
CA VAL A 41 4.74 17.54 0.20
C VAL A 41 3.83 18.43 -0.65
N GLY A 42 3.13 19.37 -0.03
CA GLY A 42 2.13 20.18 -0.71
C GLY A 42 0.81 19.45 -0.94
N ASN A 43 -0.07 20.03 -1.74
CA ASN A 43 -1.43 19.52 -2.00
C ASN A 43 -1.74 19.45 -3.49
N GLY A 44 -0.79 19.07 -4.29
CA GLY A 44 -0.94 19.13 -5.73
C GLY A 44 -0.41 17.89 -6.45
N GLU A 45 0.09 18.18 -7.60
CA GLU A 45 0.66 17.24 -8.53
C GLU A 45 2.06 16.82 -8.11
N PHE A 46 2.38 15.55 -8.32
CA PHE A 46 3.72 15.03 -8.11
C PHE A 46 4.15 14.05 -9.21
N LEU A 47 5.44 13.83 -9.30
CA LEU A 47 6.04 12.92 -10.26
C LEU A 47 6.36 11.59 -9.57
N LEU A 48 5.81 10.49 -10.08
CA LEU A 48 6.23 9.14 -9.77
C LEU A 48 7.22 8.67 -10.84
N VAL A 49 8.35 8.19 -10.42
CA VAL A 49 9.40 7.65 -11.30
C VAL A 49 9.68 6.21 -10.90
N THR A 50 9.57 5.30 -11.85
CA THR A 50 9.97 3.91 -11.66
C THR A 50 11.30 3.66 -12.34
N PHE A 51 12.16 2.87 -11.68
CA PHE A 51 13.49 2.54 -12.20
C PHE A 51 13.94 1.18 -11.68
N TYR A 52 14.84 0.52 -12.40
CA TYR A 52 15.53 -0.66 -11.92
C TYR A 52 16.84 -0.27 -11.21
N ASP A 53 17.12 -0.92 -10.08
CA ASP A 53 18.45 -0.98 -9.47
C ASP A 53 19.03 -2.38 -9.76
N TYR A 54 20.01 -2.46 -10.64
CA TYR A 54 20.62 -3.71 -11.05
C TYR A 54 21.64 -4.27 -10.05
N GLU A 55 22.08 -3.45 -9.11
CA GLU A 55 23.07 -3.81 -8.11
C GLU A 55 22.59 -3.39 -6.70
N PRO A 56 21.40 -3.86 -6.24
CA PRO A 56 20.85 -3.42 -4.97
C PRO A 56 21.73 -3.89 -3.81
N LYS A 57 22.03 -2.98 -2.90
CA LYS A 57 22.79 -3.26 -1.67
C LYS A 57 21.91 -3.04 -0.46
N TYR A 58 21.71 -4.07 0.33
CA TYR A 58 20.87 -4.03 1.53
C TYR A 58 21.72 -4.02 2.78
N ASP A 59 21.44 -3.08 3.68
CA ASP A 59 22.06 -3.00 5.01
C ASP A 59 21.07 -2.42 6.02
N TYR A 60 21.40 -2.53 7.31
CA TYR A 60 20.60 -1.96 8.39
C TYR A 60 20.96 -0.49 8.60
N VAL A 61 19.96 0.38 8.49
CA VAL A 61 20.09 1.83 8.66
C VAL A 61 19.07 2.32 9.69
N LYS A 62 19.49 3.26 10.52
CA LYS A 62 18.59 3.95 11.44
C LYS A 62 17.68 4.90 10.66
N THR A 63 16.39 4.59 10.66
CA THR A 63 15.32 5.41 10.06
C THR A 63 14.45 6.04 11.15
N SER A 64 13.44 6.82 10.77
CA SER A 64 12.44 7.33 11.72
C SER A 64 11.61 6.23 12.38
N ARG A 65 11.55 5.03 11.80
CA ARG A 65 10.85 3.85 12.34
C ARG A 65 11.75 2.90 13.14
N GLY A 66 13.01 3.28 13.33
CA GLY A 66 14.01 2.46 14.02
C GLY A 66 15.07 1.89 13.08
N LEU A 67 15.64 0.74 13.43
CA LEU A 67 16.65 0.05 12.62
C LEU A 67 15.94 -0.80 11.56
N GLU A 68 16.07 -0.41 10.30
CA GLU A 68 15.43 -1.09 9.16
C GLU A 68 16.46 -1.57 8.15
N ARG A 69 16.21 -2.73 7.54
CA ARG A 69 17.00 -3.23 6.41
C ARG A 69 16.52 -2.56 5.13
N VAL A 70 17.35 -1.70 4.56
CA VAL A 70 17.01 -0.86 3.39
C VAL A 70 18.00 -1.05 2.26
N ASN A 71 17.57 -0.77 1.03
CA ASN A 71 18.50 -0.60 -0.08
C ASN A 71 19.28 0.72 0.11
N VAL A 72 20.53 0.61 0.55
CA VAL A 72 21.37 1.78 0.89
C VAL A 72 21.67 2.66 -0.30
N ASN A 73 21.66 2.12 -1.51
CA ASN A 73 21.85 2.92 -2.74
C ASN A 73 20.71 3.92 -2.90
N ILE A 74 19.46 3.42 -2.78
CA ILE A 74 18.24 4.22 -2.89
C ILE A 74 18.13 5.18 -1.72
N PHE A 75 18.39 4.69 -0.50
CA PHE A 75 18.34 5.51 0.71
C PHE A 75 19.29 6.72 0.60
N SER A 76 20.53 6.51 0.17
CA SER A 76 21.51 7.59 -0.05
C SER A 76 21.08 8.55 -1.15
N CYS A 77 20.53 8.05 -2.26
CA CYS A 77 20.00 8.90 -3.32
C CYS A 77 18.86 9.79 -2.83
N LYS A 78 17.92 9.21 -2.08
CA LYS A 78 16.81 9.94 -1.45
C LYS A 78 17.30 11.10 -0.59
N GLU A 79 18.29 10.87 0.27
CA GLU A 79 18.83 11.91 1.14
C GLU A 79 19.52 13.03 0.34
N LYS A 80 20.26 12.68 -0.71
CA LYS A 80 20.85 13.68 -1.62
C LYS A 80 19.78 14.53 -2.31
N PHE A 81 18.73 13.91 -2.85
CA PHE A 81 17.63 14.66 -3.48
C PHE A 81 16.87 15.52 -2.50
N ARG A 82 16.66 15.05 -1.26
CA ARG A 82 16.07 15.87 -0.19
C ARG A 82 16.91 17.11 0.09
N ALA A 83 18.22 16.96 0.21
CA ALA A 83 19.12 18.10 0.42
C ALA A 83 18.99 19.13 -0.71
N LEU A 84 18.94 18.69 -1.98
CA LEU A 84 18.77 19.57 -3.14
C LEU A 84 17.40 20.28 -3.17
N THR A 85 16.38 19.71 -2.56
CA THR A 85 15.00 20.30 -2.52
C THR A 85 14.71 21.09 -1.25
N GLY A 86 15.72 21.38 -0.43
CA GLY A 86 15.57 22.11 0.83
C GLY A 86 15.14 21.24 2.01
N GLY A 87 15.32 19.93 1.94
CA GLY A 87 15.00 18.99 3.01
C GLY A 87 13.52 18.60 3.09
N GLY A 88 13.13 18.05 4.25
CA GLY A 88 11.75 17.66 4.54
C GLY A 88 11.29 16.40 3.84
N HIS A 89 10.00 16.33 3.50
CA HIS A 89 9.33 15.13 3.00
C HIS A 89 8.99 15.17 1.50
N LYS A 90 9.55 16.11 0.74
CA LYS A 90 9.26 16.30 -0.69
C LYS A 90 9.67 15.11 -1.56
N ILE A 91 10.68 14.35 -1.13
CA ILE A 91 11.15 13.16 -1.83
C ILE A 91 10.81 11.93 -1.01
N HIS A 92 9.99 11.06 -1.58
CA HIS A 92 9.75 9.69 -1.12
C HIS A 92 10.45 8.71 -2.05
N SER A 93 10.94 7.60 -1.54
CA SER A 93 11.41 6.46 -2.32
C SER A 93 11.19 5.18 -1.54
N THR A 94 10.90 4.11 -2.24
CA THR A 94 10.82 2.77 -1.66
C THR A 94 12.22 2.27 -1.31
N ASN A 95 12.38 1.70 -0.12
CA ASN A 95 13.65 1.18 0.36
C ASN A 95 13.75 -0.35 0.27
N SER A 96 12.64 -1.00 -0.11
CA SER A 96 12.54 -2.47 -0.18
C SER A 96 11.56 -2.90 -1.27
N PRO A 97 11.63 -4.17 -1.74
CA PRO A 97 10.64 -4.73 -2.66
C PRO A 97 9.21 -4.70 -2.11
N ILE A 98 9.04 -4.87 -0.79
CA ILE A 98 7.72 -4.81 -0.14
C ILE A 98 7.13 -3.41 -0.26
N GLU A 99 7.91 -2.37 0.05
CA GLU A 99 7.47 -0.97 -0.14
C GLU A 99 7.19 -0.68 -1.61
N THR A 100 7.99 -1.19 -2.55
CA THR A 100 7.74 -1.02 -3.98
C THR A 100 6.40 -1.62 -4.40
N ASN A 101 6.10 -2.83 -3.93
CA ASN A 101 4.83 -3.48 -4.23
C ASN A 101 3.64 -2.70 -3.65
N HIS A 102 3.76 -2.23 -2.43
CA HIS A 102 2.78 -1.38 -1.75
C HIS A 102 2.53 -0.07 -2.54
N ASP A 103 3.58 0.68 -2.84
CA ASP A 103 3.48 1.98 -3.51
C ASP A 103 2.89 1.86 -4.91
N LEU A 104 3.35 0.88 -5.72
CA LEU A 104 2.80 0.62 -7.05
C LEU A 104 1.31 0.27 -6.98
N THR A 105 0.92 -0.58 -6.03
CA THR A 105 -0.46 -1.00 -5.90
C THR A 105 -1.36 0.16 -5.52
N LEU A 106 -0.97 1.00 -4.57
CA LEU A 106 -1.78 2.14 -4.14
C LEU A 106 -1.81 3.28 -5.16
N LEU A 107 -0.69 3.57 -5.81
CA LEU A 107 -0.57 4.71 -6.73
C LEU A 107 -1.04 4.40 -8.15
N LEU A 108 -0.82 3.17 -8.62
CA LEU A 108 -1.10 2.77 -10.01
C LEU A 108 -2.18 1.68 -10.13
N GLY A 109 -2.66 1.14 -9.01
CA GLY A 109 -3.63 0.04 -9.02
C GLY A 109 -3.07 -1.28 -9.54
N ILE A 110 -1.74 -1.44 -9.54
CA ILE A 110 -1.07 -2.63 -10.09
C ILE A 110 0.06 -3.09 -9.17
N ASN A 111 0.08 -4.37 -8.79
CA ASN A 111 1.15 -4.93 -7.99
C ASN A 111 2.45 -5.11 -8.81
N TYR A 112 3.57 -5.32 -8.12
CA TYR A 112 4.88 -5.45 -8.76
C TYR A 112 4.92 -6.51 -9.87
N ASN A 113 4.36 -7.69 -9.63
CA ASN A 113 4.40 -8.79 -10.60
C ASN A 113 3.64 -8.47 -11.89
N ASP A 114 2.47 -7.88 -11.75
CA ASP A 114 1.65 -7.52 -12.91
C ASP A 114 2.23 -6.29 -13.63
N TYR A 115 2.83 -5.35 -12.88
CA TYR A 115 3.57 -4.24 -13.45
C TYR A 115 4.74 -4.74 -14.33
N GLU A 116 5.57 -5.65 -13.79
CA GLU A 116 6.70 -6.24 -14.54
C GLU A 116 6.23 -6.99 -15.79
N LYS A 117 5.16 -7.79 -15.70
CA LYS A 117 4.55 -8.44 -16.88
C LYS A 117 4.12 -7.42 -17.94
N SER A 118 3.53 -6.30 -17.50
CA SER A 118 3.10 -5.22 -18.42
C SER A 118 4.28 -4.59 -19.15
N LEU A 119 5.41 -4.39 -18.45
CA LEU A 119 6.65 -3.87 -19.06
C LEU A 119 7.22 -4.84 -20.10
N LYS A 120 7.29 -6.14 -19.78
CA LYS A 120 7.78 -7.18 -20.71
C LYS A 120 6.93 -7.22 -22.00
N LYS A 121 5.60 -7.10 -21.89
CA LYS A 121 4.71 -7.01 -23.06
C LYS A 121 4.99 -5.78 -23.92
N LYS A 122 5.28 -4.63 -23.30
CA LYS A 122 5.60 -3.38 -24.01
C LYS A 122 6.94 -3.49 -24.76
N LEU A 123 7.95 -4.09 -24.15
CA LEU A 123 9.26 -4.32 -24.77
C LEU A 123 9.16 -5.22 -26.00
N ASN A 124 8.40 -6.32 -25.90
CA ASN A 124 8.20 -7.25 -27.03
C ASN A 124 7.47 -6.59 -28.23
N ASN A 125 6.69 -5.55 -27.98
CA ASN A 125 5.96 -4.82 -29.03
C ASN A 125 6.78 -3.66 -29.64
N ASN A 126 8.11 -3.64 -29.47
CA ASN A 126 9.03 -2.61 -29.99
C ASN A 126 8.66 -1.15 -29.65
N LYS A 127 7.81 -0.94 -28.64
CA LYS A 127 7.56 0.41 -28.12
C LYS A 127 8.69 0.81 -27.19
N LYS A 128 9.77 1.36 -27.75
CA LYS A 128 10.77 2.10 -26.94
C LYS A 128 10.02 3.15 -26.12
N ASN A 129 10.11 3.05 -24.79
CA ASN A 129 9.58 4.05 -23.89
C ASN A 129 10.49 5.30 -23.97
N GLU A 130 10.27 6.10 -24.98
CA GLU A 130 10.81 7.46 -24.99
C GLU A 130 10.12 8.21 -23.86
N ASN A 131 10.82 9.03 -23.15
CA ASN A 131 10.50 9.97 -22.08
C ASN A 131 9.03 10.43 -21.90
N ILE A 132 8.07 9.56 -22.14
CA ILE A 132 6.63 9.83 -22.04
C ILE A 132 6.24 9.91 -20.57
N ILE A 133 5.73 11.05 -20.16
CA ILE A 133 5.07 11.20 -18.86
C ILE A 133 3.61 10.78 -19.04
N ARG A 134 3.17 9.78 -18.28
CA ARG A 134 1.79 9.30 -18.32
C ARG A 134 0.97 10.00 -17.25
N ASN A 135 -0.20 10.49 -17.60
CA ASN A 135 -1.16 10.97 -16.61
C ASN A 135 -1.90 9.77 -16.02
N THR A 136 -2.02 9.74 -14.69
CA THR A 136 -2.73 8.69 -13.97
C THR A 136 -3.95 9.23 -13.25
N PRO A 137 -4.91 8.36 -12.87
CA PRO A 137 -6.08 8.77 -12.11
C PRO A 137 -5.74 9.51 -10.82
N ASN A 138 -6.68 10.27 -10.37
CA ASN A 138 -6.52 11.39 -9.48
C ASN A 138 -6.50 11.07 -7.98
N ASN A 139 -6.55 9.81 -7.54
CA ASN A 139 -6.51 9.44 -6.12
C ASN A 139 -5.99 8.02 -5.94
N ILE A 140 -5.61 7.70 -4.71
CA ILE A 140 -5.27 6.34 -4.29
C ILE A 140 -6.49 5.42 -4.44
N ILE A 141 -6.25 4.19 -4.87
CA ILE A 141 -7.26 3.16 -4.98
C ILE A 141 -7.91 2.88 -3.61
N GLY A 142 -9.22 2.79 -3.56
CA GLY A 142 -9.98 2.55 -2.34
C GLY A 142 -10.26 3.77 -1.47
N VAL A 143 -9.68 4.95 -1.75
CA VAL A 143 -9.90 6.16 -0.93
C VAL A 143 -11.36 6.63 -0.91
N ASN A 144 -12.12 6.38 -1.94
CA ASN A 144 -13.55 6.67 -2.05
C ASN A 144 -14.46 5.45 -1.82
N GLY A 145 -13.93 4.38 -1.28
CA GLY A 145 -14.55 3.06 -1.22
C GLY A 145 -13.99 2.11 -2.28
N TRP A 146 -14.36 0.87 -2.18
CA TRP A 146 -13.87 -0.22 -3.02
C TRP A 146 -14.92 -0.60 -4.06
N GLU A 147 -14.47 -0.90 -5.27
CA GLU A 147 -15.36 -1.38 -6.35
C GLU A 147 -15.85 -2.79 -6.08
N SER A 148 -15.00 -3.61 -5.46
CA SER A 148 -15.31 -5.00 -5.10
C SER A 148 -14.42 -5.47 -3.95
N LEU A 149 -14.77 -6.61 -3.34
CA LEU A 149 -13.88 -7.28 -2.37
C LEU A 149 -12.58 -7.75 -3.03
N GLU A 150 -12.61 -8.16 -4.29
CA GLU A 150 -11.41 -8.54 -5.04
C GLU A 150 -10.41 -7.38 -5.09
N GLN A 151 -10.89 -6.17 -5.37
CA GLN A 151 -10.05 -4.97 -5.38
C GLN A 151 -9.48 -4.68 -3.98
N LEU A 152 -10.31 -4.79 -2.94
CA LEU A 152 -9.86 -4.64 -1.55
C LEU A 152 -8.77 -5.66 -1.21
N PHE A 153 -9.00 -6.94 -1.46
CA PHE A 153 -8.03 -7.99 -1.19
C PHE A 153 -6.75 -7.86 -2.03
N TYR A 154 -6.87 -7.41 -3.28
CA TYR A 154 -5.71 -7.14 -4.13
C TYR A 154 -4.77 -6.10 -3.50
N VAL A 155 -5.32 -5.04 -2.93
CA VAL A 155 -4.55 -4.02 -2.22
C VAL A 155 -4.03 -4.56 -0.89
N MET A 156 -4.85 -5.25 -0.12
CA MET A 156 -4.43 -5.84 1.17
C MET A 156 -3.26 -6.82 0.98
N ASN A 157 -3.30 -7.66 -0.06
CA ASN A 157 -2.23 -8.62 -0.38
C ASN A 157 -0.87 -7.95 -0.65
N SER A 158 -0.89 -6.74 -1.17
CA SER A 158 0.32 -5.98 -1.50
C SER A 158 0.81 -5.08 -0.36
N SER A 159 -0.06 -4.77 0.59
CA SER A 159 0.15 -3.68 1.55
C SER A 159 0.10 -4.12 3.01
N LEU A 160 -0.55 -5.25 3.33
CA LEU A 160 -0.79 -5.67 4.69
C LEU A 160 -0.25 -7.07 5.00
N ASN A 161 0.15 -7.27 6.23
CA ASN A 161 0.36 -8.61 6.77
C ASN A 161 -0.89 -9.02 7.53
N TYR A 162 -1.74 -9.82 6.91
CA TYR A 162 -3.05 -10.21 7.42
C TYR A 162 -3.38 -11.66 7.11
N VAL A 163 -4.43 -12.17 7.74
CA VAL A 163 -5.10 -13.43 7.44
C VAL A 163 -6.60 -13.28 7.71
N VAL A 164 -7.44 -13.93 6.91
CA VAL A 164 -8.88 -14.09 7.21
C VAL A 164 -9.03 -15.28 8.14
N LEU A 165 -9.66 -15.09 9.30
CA LEU A 165 -9.77 -16.12 10.33
C LEU A 165 -10.93 -17.08 10.09
N ARG A 166 -12.05 -16.57 9.58
CA ARG A 166 -13.28 -17.34 9.35
C ARG A 166 -14.20 -16.66 8.34
N ASN A 167 -15.25 -17.33 7.92
CA ASN A 167 -16.25 -16.86 6.95
C ASN A 167 -15.65 -16.55 5.57
N PHE A 168 -14.64 -17.34 5.17
CA PHE A 168 -13.88 -17.12 3.93
C PHE A 168 -14.40 -17.93 2.74
N GLU A 169 -15.36 -18.82 2.94
CA GLU A 169 -15.86 -19.76 1.91
C GLU A 169 -16.46 -19.04 0.71
N TYR A 170 -17.03 -17.85 0.95
CA TYR A 170 -17.70 -17.02 -0.05
C TYR A 170 -16.85 -15.88 -0.58
N LEU A 171 -15.61 -15.75 -0.10
CA LEU A 171 -14.71 -14.71 -0.55
C LEU A 171 -13.96 -15.15 -1.83
N PRO A 172 -13.68 -14.22 -2.76
CA PRO A 172 -14.05 -12.78 -2.78
C PRO A 172 -15.35 -12.46 -3.52
N ASP A 173 -16.23 -13.43 -3.79
CA ASP A 173 -17.37 -13.34 -4.74
C ASP A 173 -18.50 -12.37 -4.32
N ASN A 174 -18.32 -11.52 -3.32
CA ASN A 174 -19.31 -10.55 -2.80
C ASN A 174 -20.65 -11.17 -2.34
N LYS A 175 -20.72 -12.48 -2.20
CA LYS A 175 -21.93 -13.19 -1.80
C LYS A 175 -22.01 -13.29 -0.27
N PHE A 176 -22.19 -12.13 0.40
CA PHE A 176 -22.54 -12.15 1.80
C PHE A 176 -23.99 -12.61 1.94
N SER A 177 -24.20 -13.78 2.56
CA SER A 177 -25.53 -14.12 3.04
C SER A 177 -25.87 -13.22 4.24
N LYS A 178 -27.15 -12.95 4.46
CA LYS A 178 -27.61 -12.19 5.64
C LYS A 178 -27.22 -12.87 6.97
N GLU A 179 -26.82 -14.14 6.92
CA GLU A 179 -26.46 -14.98 8.07
C GLU A 179 -24.97 -14.89 8.45
N HIS A 180 -24.11 -14.43 7.52
CA HIS A 180 -22.66 -14.28 7.74
C HIS A 180 -22.24 -12.86 7.40
N GLY A 181 -22.58 -11.92 8.30
CA GLY A 181 -22.55 -10.49 8.02
C GLY A 181 -21.21 -9.79 8.21
N ASP A 182 -20.14 -10.47 8.63
CA ASP A 182 -18.83 -9.89 8.91
C ASP A 182 -17.67 -10.75 8.42
N ILE A 183 -16.54 -10.09 8.17
CA ILE A 183 -15.28 -10.77 7.86
C ILE A 183 -14.33 -10.53 9.03
N ASP A 184 -13.79 -11.60 9.58
CA ASP A 184 -12.84 -11.54 10.67
C ASP A 184 -11.40 -11.59 10.14
N PHE A 185 -10.63 -10.56 10.44
CA PHE A 185 -9.24 -10.47 10.09
C PHE A 185 -8.34 -10.51 11.32
N LEU A 186 -7.23 -11.23 11.21
CA LEU A 186 -6.06 -11.00 12.06
C LEU A 186 -5.05 -10.19 11.26
N VAL A 187 -4.65 -9.03 11.79
CA VAL A 187 -3.68 -8.14 11.15
C VAL A 187 -2.43 -7.98 12.02
N LYS A 188 -1.30 -7.71 11.38
CA LYS A 188 -0.06 -7.44 12.12
C LYS A 188 -0.12 -6.09 12.83
N ASP A 189 -0.67 -5.08 12.17
CA ASP A 189 -0.74 -3.69 12.59
C ASP A 189 -2.15 -3.16 12.31
N LEU A 190 -2.84 -2.75 13.37
CA LEU A 190 -4.23 -2.29 13.30
C LEU A 190 -4.33 -0.94 12.56
N ASP A 191 -3.46 0.01 12.89
CA ASP A 191 -3.51 1.34 12.28
C ASP A 191 -3.30 1.23 10.77
N GLN A 192 -2.30 0.45 10.36
CA GLN A 192 -2.04 0.19 8.96
C GLN A 192 -3.24 -0.43 8.25
N ALA A 193 -3.87 -1.43 8.88
CA ALA A 193 -5.07 -2.07 8.33
C ALA A 193 -6.23 -1.07 8.18
N VAL A 194 -6.52 -0.29 9.20
CA VAL A 194 -7.62 0.70 9.20
C VAL A 194 -7.42 1.74 8.11
N TYR A 195 -6.22 2.33 8.01
CA TYR A 195 -5.99 3.43 7.06
C TYR A 195 -5.85 2.95 5.61
N ILE A 196 -5.22 1.81 5.36
CA ILE A 196 -5.10 1.25 4.01
C ILE A 196 -6.45 0.78 3.48
N THR A 197 -7.27 0.13 4.32
CA THR A 197 -8.60 -0.35 3.89
C THR A 197 -9.66 0.74 3.90
N ASN A 198 -9.34 1.93 4.41
CA ASN A 198 -10.28 3.02 4.61
C ASN A 198 -11.47 2.61 5.50
N ALA A 199 -11.20 1.77 6.50
CA ALA A 199 -12.18 1.26 7.44
C ALA A 199 -12.61 2.36 8.42
N GLN A 200 -13.91 2.40 8.71
CA GLN A 200 -14.50 3.32 9.69
C GLN A 200 -14.87 2.55 10.95
N ARG A 201 -14.33 2.99 12.08
CA ARG A 201 -14.58 2.35 13.36
C ARG A 201 -16.02 2.55 13.81
N LEU A 202 -16.69 1.48 14.22
CA LEU A 202 -17.99 1.52 14.86
C LEU A 202 -17.87 1.41 16.38
N TYR A 203 -17.38 0.28 16.87
CA TYR A 203 -17.12 0.07 18.30
C TYR A 203 -16.11 -1.06 18.51
N LYS A 204 -15.36 -1.03 19.61
CA LYS A 204 -14.34 -2.05 19.94
C LYS A 204 -13.46 -2.39 18.74
N LYS A 205 -13.59 -3.63 18.22
CA LYS A 205 -12.84 -4.18 17.09
C LYS A 205 -13.62 -4.16 15.78
N ARG A 206 -14.88 -3.72 15.81
CA ARG A 206 -15.79 -3.67 14.67
C ARG A 206 -15.65 -2.38 13.88
N TYR A 207 -15.55 -2.57 12.58
CA TYR A 207 -15.41 -1.53 11.58
C TYR A 207 -16.40 -1.75 10.44
N THR A 208 -16.54 -0.75 9.58
CA THR A 208 -17.17 -0.88 8.27
C THR A 208 -16.23 -0.46 7.17
N ILE A 209 -16.33 -1.15 6.03
CA ILE A 209 -15.68 -0.77 4.78
C ILE A 209 -16.76 -0.61 3.72
N ASN A 210 -16.70 0.47 2.93
CA ASN A 210 -17.61 0.65 1.81
C ASN A 210 -17.11 -0.13 0.59
N VAL A 211 -17.91 -1.09 0.11
CA VAL A 211 -17.63 -1.91 -1.07
C VAL A 211 -18.83 -1.85 -2.00
N ALA A 212 -18.64 -1.42 -3.24
CA ALA A 212 -19.70 -1.24 -4.24
C ALA A 212 -20.90 -0.41 -3.72
N GLY A 213 -20.61 0.64 -2.92
CA GLY A 213 -21.63 1.50 -2.32
C GLY A 213 -22.34 0.91 -1.10
N LYS A 214 -21.97 -0.29 -0.65
CA LYS A 214 -22.54 -0.95 0.53
C LYS A 214 -21.51 -1.00 1.65
N ASN A 215 -21.96 -0.78 2.89
CA ASN A 215 -21.12 -0.95 4.06
C ASN A 215 -21.08 -2.43 4.46
N ILE A 216 -19.88 -2.99 4.47
CA ILE A 216 -19.60 -4.36 4.92
C ILE A 216 -19.00 -4.28 6.31
N PHE A 217 -19.47 -5.13 7.22
CA PHE A 217 -18.91 -5.23 8.56
C PHE A 217 -17.67 -6.10 8.56
N ILE A 218 -16.66 -5.65 9.28
CA ILE A 218 -15.40 -6.37 9.49
C ILE A 218 -14.99 -6.26 10.95
N ASP A 219 -14.34 -7.30 11.44
CA ASP A 219 -13.71 -7.28 12.75
C ASP A 219 -12.19 -7.41 12.58
N PHE A 220 -11.43 -6.48 13.17
CA PHE A 220 -9.97 -6.54 13.21
C PHE A 220 -9.48 -7.03 14.56
N GLU A 221 -8.94 -8.25 14.57
CA GLU A 221 -8.01 -8.73 15.59
C GLU A 221 -6.59 -8.30 15.20
N TYR A 222 -5.73 -8.01 16.17
CA TYR A 222 -4.36 -7.61 15.86
C TYR A 222 -3.36 -8.18 16.86
N VAL A 223 -2.11 -8.27 16.46
CA VAL A 223 -1.07 -8.85 17.31
C VAL A 223 -0.88 -8.01 18.56
N GLY A 224 -1.13 -8.65 19.73
CA GLY A 224 -1.01 -7.99 21.03
C GLY A 224 -2.28 -7.31 21.54
N ASP A 225 -3.44 -7.56 20.92
CA ASP A 225 -4.74 -6.99 21.32
C ASP A 225 -5.34 -7.62 22.58
N GLY A 226 -4.70 -8.63 23.14
CA GLY A 226 -5.15 -9.36 24.33
C GLY A 226 -6.20 -10.44 24.10
N SER A 227 -6.70 -10.63 22.87
CA SER A 227 -7.65 -11.70 22.54
C SER A 227 -7.01 -13.07 22.62
N TYR A 228 -5.75 -13.15 22.15
CA TYR A 228 -4.94 -14.37 22.13
C TYR A 228 -3.48 -14.06 22.47
N ASP A 229 -2.71 -15.10 22.77
CA ASP A 229 -1.27 -14.98 22.95
C ASP A 229 -0.59 -14.44 21.69
N SER A 230 0.25 -13.42 21.83
CA SER A 230 0.89 -12.73 20.69
C SER A 230 1.83 -13.64 19.89
N LYS A 231 2.44 -14.67 20.51
CA LYS A 231 3.28 -15.64 19.79
C LYS A 231 2.41 -16.51 18.90
N TRP A 232 1.23 -16.89 19.38
CA TRP A 232 0.26 -17.65 18.59
C TRP A 232 -0.28 -16.83 17.42
N GLN A 233 -0.70 -15.58 17.66
CA GLN A 233 -1.13 -14.65 16.59
C GLN A 233 -0.03 -14.48 15.52
N ASN A 234 1.22 -14.29 15.93
CA ASN A 234 2.35 -14.21 14.99
C ASN A 234 2.58 -15.54 14.25
N SER A 235 2.33 -16.69 14.87
CA SER A 235 2.45 -18.01 14.23
C SER A 235 1.40 -18.18 13.14
N ILE A 236 0.16 -17.75 13.37
CA ILE A 236 -0.91 -17.77 12.37
C ILE A 236 -0.51 -16.93 11.15
N LEU A 237 -0.10 -15.67 11.37
CA LEU A 237 0.35 -14.79 10.29
C LEU A 237 1.52 -15.34 9.48
N LYS A 238 2.40 -16.15 10.08
CA LYS A 238 3.52 -16.81 9.39
C LYS A 238 3.09 -18.05 8.59
N LYS A 239 2.07 -18.77 9.06
CA LYS A 239 1.61 -20.04 8.47
C LYS A 239 0.42 -19.89 7.54
N LYS A 240 -0.01 -18.65 7.30
CA LYS A 240 -1.13 -18.36 6.40
C LYS A 240 -0.92 -18.95 5.01
N ILE A 241 -1.99 -19.40 4.40
CA ILE A 241 -2.01 -19.92 3.03
C ILE A 241 -2.70 -18.93 2.10
N PHE A 242 -2.33 -18.93 0.83
CA PHE A 242 -2.93 -18.08 -0.18
C PHE A 242 -3.90 -18.89 -1.04
N LEU A 243 -5.18 -18.61 -0.90
CA LEU A 243 -6.27 -19.26 -1.65
C LEU A 243 -7.22 -18.20 -2.20
N LYS A 244 -7.80 -18.43 -3.40
CA LYS A 244 -8.81 -17.56 -3.99
C LYS A 244 -8.47 -16.06 -3.88
N ASN A 245 -7.20 -15.71 -4.14
CA ASN A 245 -6.70 -14.33 -4.09
C ASN A 245 -6.71 -13.66 -2.68
N SER A 246 -6.75 -14.43 -1.61
CA SER A 246 -6.68 -13.93 -0.23
C SER A 246 -5.82 -14.81 0.67
N PHE A 247 -5.40 -14.28 1.83
CA PHE A 247 -4.65 -15.03 2.83
C PHE A 247 -5.57 -15.55 3.94
N TYR A 248 -5.44 -16.85 4.25
CA TYR A 248 -6.17 -17.58 5.27
C TYR A 248 -5.24 -18.25 6.27
#